data_1345a94855de0f7edaaa75a3b9c9bce3
#
_entry.id   1345a94855de0f7edaaa75a3b9c9bce3
#
_cell.length_a   1.000
_cell.length_b   1.000
_cell.length_c   1.000
_cell.angle_alpha   90.00
_cell.angle_beta   90.00
_cell.angle_gamma   90.00
#
_symmetry.space_group_name_H-M   'P 1'
#
loop_
_entity.id
_entity.type
_entity.pdbx_description
1 polymer ?
#
loop_
_entity_poly.entity_id
_entity_poly.type
_entity_poly.pdbx_seq_one_letter_code
_entity_poly.pdbx_strand_id
1 'polypeptide(L)'
;MRVLVTGGAGRLGRSVVAGLVLRGHHVTSVDIAVCPFDPPVEGVVADLLDPFQREDVFTRTRPEAVIHLAGIAVPFARPDADTLRINTLLAWEVLSAAITHGARSAVAASSPTVYGYNTPTWTPRYLPLDEDHPVEPWHAYGLSKAIIEETVRCLARTSPSCVLSCVRPGYVVAPEEWEGAPTQQGHTMSERLRDPALAAVSLFNYVDARDAAELFALIVENPDRLTQGQTFNAMAPDPLSPGPVDTLLPQHHPTTAATAPALADGQAVFSSQNARTVLGWDPRRTWRTQMSAQVRADIDK
;
A
#
# COMPACT_ATOMS: atom_id res chain seq x y z
N MET A 1 -13.83 3.72 -17.25
CA MET A 1 -12.91 2.73 -17.86
C MET A 1 -13.10 1.37 -17.21
N ARG A 2 -12.64 0.30 -17.86
CA ARG A 2 -12.62 -1.05 -17.30
C ARG A 2 -11.33 -1.20 -16.45
N VAL A 3 -11.49 -1.47 -15.17
CA VAL A 3 -10.37 -1.61 -14.23
C VAL A 3 -10.37 -3.02 -13.66
N LEU A 4 -9.24 -3.72 -13.79
CA LEU A 4 -9.01 -5.00 -13.15
C LEU A 4 -8.28 -4.76 -11.82
N VAL A 5 -8.86 -5.23 -10.72
CA VAL A 5 -8.24 -5.20 -9.39
C VAL A 5 -7.92 -6.63 -8.98
N THR A 6 -6.65 -6.97 -8.83
CA THR A 6 -6.23 -8.26 -8.28
C THR A 6 -6.04 -8.15 -6.77
N GLY A 7 -6.39 -9.18 -6.02
CA GLY A 7 -6.40 -9.11 -4.55
C GLY A 7 -7.57 -8.28 -4.00
N GLY A 8 -8.68 -8.22 -4.75
CA GLY A 8 -9.82 -7.38 -4.40
C GLY A 8 -10.57 -7.82 -3.15
N ALA A 9 -10.50 -9.10 -2.75
CA ALA A 9 -11.06 -9.59 -1.49
C ALA A 9 -10.26 -9.15 -0.26
N GLY A 10 -9.03 -8.69 -0.46
CA GLY A 10 -8.13 -8.26 0.62
C GLY A 10 -8.57 -6.96 1.30
N ARG A 11 -7.94 -6.64 2.43
CA ARG A 11 -8.20 -5.45 3.26
C ARG A 11 -8.17 -4.13 2.47
N LEU A 12 -7.11 -3.89 1.72
CA LEU A 12 -7.00 -2.72 0.84
C LEU A 12 -7.88 -2.88 -0.40
N GLY A 13 -7.94 -4.10 -0.96
CA GLY A 13 -8.66 -4.40 -2.19
C GLY A 13 -10.15 -4.03 -2.13
N ARG A 14 -10.83 -4.34 -1.02
CA ARG A 14 -12.25 -3.96 -0.84
C ARG A 14 -12.46 -2.45 -0.95
N SER A 15 -11.59 -1.66 -0.32
CA SER A 15 -11.68 -0.20 -0.40
C SER A 15 -11.33 0.33 -1.80
N VAL A 16 -10.35 -0.27 -2.48
CA VAL A 16 -10.00 0.09 -3.87
C VAL A 16 -11.16 -0.20 -4.81
N VAL A 17 -11.75 -1.38 -4.73
CA VAL A 17 -12.93 -1.75 -5.54
C VAL A 17 -14.09 -0.79 -5.30
N ALA A 18 -14.44 -0.55 -4.03
CA ALA A 18 -15.52 0.37 -3.68
C ALA A 18 -15.25 1.81 -4.16
N GLY A 19 -14.01 2.30 -3.96
CA GLY A 19 -13.60 3.64 -4.40
C GLY A 19 -13.70 3.82 -5.92
N LEU A 20 -13.29 2.82 -6.70
CA LEU A 20 -13.37 2.85 -8.17
C LEU A 20 -14.83 2.82 -8.67
N VAL A 21 -15.70 2.04 -8.04
CA VAL A 21 -17.13 2.01 -8.37
C VAL A 21 -17.77 3.37 -8.12
N LEU A 22 -17.49 4.00 -6.98
CA LEU A 22 -17.98 5.35 -6.66
C LEU A 22 -17.52 6.42 -7.67
N ARG A 23 -16.39 6.18 -8.34
CA ARG A 23 -15.85 7.05 -9.41
C ARG A 23 -16.39 6.69 -10.80
N GLY A 24 -17.33 5.73 -10.89
CA GLY A 24 -18.01 5.35 -12.14
C GLY A 24 -17.20 4.43 -13.05
N HIS A 25 -16.22 3.68 -12.51
CA HIS A 25 -15.49 2.67 -13.27
C HIS A 25 -16.25 1.34 -13.34
N HIS A 26 -16.03 0.59 -14.41
CA HIS A 26 -16.41 -0.82 -14.49
C HIS A 26 -15.30 -1.66 -13.87
N VAL A 27 -15.57 -2.27 -12.73
CA VAL A 27 -14.56 -2.95 -11.94
C VAL A 27 -14.75 -4.46 -12.01
N THR A 28 -13.70 -5.17 -12.41
CA THR A 28 -13.57 -6.62 -12.20
C THR A 28 -12.59 -6.86 -11.04
N SER A 29 -13.08 -7.53 -10.00
CA SER A 29 -12.28 -7.92 -8.83
C SER A 29 -11.87 -9.36 -8.96
N VAL A 30 -10.56 -9.65 -8.96
CA VAL A 30 -10.00 -11.00 -9.03
C VAL A 30 -9.27 -11.35 -7.75
N ASP A 31 -9.59 -12.50 -7.18
CA ASP A 31 -8.91 -13.04 -6.00
C ASP A 31 -8.96 -14.58 -6.03
N ILE A 32 -8.13 -15.24 -5.24
CA ILE A 32 -8.23 -16.69 -4.98
C ILE A 32 -9.36 -17.04 -4.00
N ALA A 33 -9.87 -16.05 -3.29
CA ALA A 33 -11.00 -16.16 -2.36
C ALA A 33 -12.24 -15.47 -2.93
N VAL A 34 -13.40 -16.02 -2.60
CA VAL A 34 -14.68 -15.37 -2.93
C VAL A 34 -14.80 -14.10 -2.10
N CYS A 35 -15.02 -12.97 -2.78
CA CYS A 35 -15.46 -11.75 -2.14
C CYS A 35 -16.82 -11.38 -2.68
N PRO A 36 -17.88 -11.40 -1.88
CA PRO A 36 -19.19 -10.98 -2.31
C PRO A 36 -19.20 -9.45 -2.43
N PHE A 37 -19.09 -8.98 -3.67
CA PHE A 37 -19.39 -7.61 -4.00
C PHE A 37 -20.80 -7.54 -4.57
N ASP A 38 -21.52 -6.51 -4.19
CA ASP A 38 -22.79 -6.18 -4.85
C ASP A 38 -22.54 -5.63 -6.27
N PRO A 39 -23.45 -5.86 -7.21
CA PRO A 39 -23.38 -5.21 -8.52
C PRO A 39 -23.20 -3.69 -8.37
N PRO A 40 -22.40 -3.02 -9.21
CA PRO A 40 -21.94 -3.46 -10.52
C PRO A 40 -20.53 -4.12 -10.58
N VAL A 41 -20.01 -4.69 -9.51
CA VAL A 41 -18.69 -5.34 -9.51
C VAL A 41 -18.78 -6.77 -10.03
N GLU A 42 -17.95 -7.12 -10.99
CA GLU A 42 -17.74 -8.50 -11.41
C GLU A 42 -16.68 -9.15 -10.51
N GLY A 43 -17.08 -10.10 -9.67
CA GLY A 43 -16.18 -10.91 -8.85
C GLY A 43 -15.74 -12.17 -9.59
N VAL A 44 -14.42 -12.37 -9.74
CA VAL A 44 -13.83 -13.53 -10.37
C VAL A 44 -12.92 -14.24 -9.38
N VAL A 45 -13.13 -15.56 -9.19
CA VAL A 45 -12.21 -16.40 -8.42
C VAL A 45 -11.22 -17.04 -9.39
N ALA A 46 -9.95 -16.68 -9.28
CA ALA A 46 -8.88 -17.20 -10.14
C ALA A 46 -7.51 -17.12 -9.46
N ASP A 47 -6.69 -18.13 -9.70
CA ASP A 47 -5.25 -18.08 -9.41
C ASP A 47 -4.50 -17.50 -10.62
N LEU A 48 -4.00 -16.27 -10.49
CA LEU A 48 -3.29 -15.60 -11.58
C LEU A 48 -1.85 -16.11 -11.78
N LEU A 49 -1.36 -17.02 -10.95
CA LEU A 49 -0.15 -17.80 -11.25
C LEU A 49 -0.42 -18.91 -12.27
N ASP A 50 -1.67 -19.38 -12.38
CA ASP A 50 -2.09 -20.30 -13.43
C ASP A 50 -2.20 -19.53 -14.76
N PRO A 51 -1.41 -19.88 -15.79
CA PRO A 51 -1.39 -19.15 -17.05
C PRO A 51 -2.73 -19.20 -17.81
N PHE A 52 -3.49 -20.29 -17.68
CA PHE A 52 -4.78 -20.43 -18.36
C PHE A 52 -5.86 -19.56 -17.72
N GLN A 53 -5.92 -19.54 -16.39
CA GLN A 53 -6.87 -18.69 -15.65
C GLN A 53 -6.54 -17.20 -15.85
N ARG A 54 -5.25 -16.85 -15.81
CA ARG A 54 -4.78 -15.48 -16.09
C ARG A 54 -5.18 -15.04 -17.48
N GLU A 55 -4.90 -15.84 -18.51
CA GLU A 55 -5.24 -15.54 -19.90
C GLU A 55 -6.75 -15.39 -20.10
N ASP A 56 -7.59 -16.27 -19.50
CA ASP A 56 -9.06 -16.17 -19.54
C ASP A 56 -9.53 -14.86 -18.93
N VAL A 57 -9.02 -14.50 -17.73
CA VAL A 57 -9.38 -13.25 -17.06
C VAL A 57 -9.08 -12.04 -17.94
N PHE A 58 -7.86 -11.90 -18.44
CA PHE A 58 -7.45 -10.74 -19.23
C PHE A 58 -8.17 -10.66 -20.59
N THR A 59 -8.38 -11.79 -21.26
CA THR A 59 -9.11 -11.86 -22.55
C THR A 59 -10.57 -11.44 -22.38
N ARG A 60 -11.24 -11.89 -21.31
CA ARG A 60 -12.65 -11.55 -21.04
C ARG A 60 -12.84 -10.12 -20.62
N THR A 61 -12.00 -9.65 -19.69
CA THR A 61 -12.18 -8.33 -19.06
C THR A 61 -11.62 -7.18 -19.88
N ARG A 62 -10.59 -7.43 -20.70
CA ARG A 62 -9.90 -6.44 -21.53
C ARG A 62 -9.67 -5.15 -20.76
N PRO A 63 -8.92 -5.17 -19.66
CA PRO A 63 -8.79 -4.04 -18.77
C PRO A 63 -8.05 -2.88 -19.45
N GLU A 64 -8.56 -1.67 -19.25
CA GLU A 64 -7.88 -0.42 -19.65
C GLU A 64 -6.85 -0.01 -18.59
N ALA A 65 -7.07 -0.45 -17.35
CA ALA A 65 -6.14 -0.26 -16.24
C ALA A 65 -6.12 -1.48 -15.32
N VAL A 66 -4.96 -1.73 -14.68
CA VAL A 66 -4.77 -2.83 -13.73
C VAL A 66 -4.23 -2.30 -12.41
N ILE A 67 -4.88 -2.67 -11.31
CA ILE A 67 -4.41 -2.42 -9.95
C ILE A 67 -4.04 -3.77 -9.33
N HIS A 68 -2.74 -3.99 -9.14
CA HIS A 68 -2.22 -5.26 -8.63
C HIS A 68 -1.94 -5.19 -7.14
N LEU A 69 -2.86 -5.77 -6.34
CA LEU A 69 -2.76 -5.87 -4.88
C LEU A 69 -2.58 -7.32 -4.41
N ALA A 70 -2.80 -8.30 -5.29
CA ALA A 70 -2.71 -9.72 -4.94
C ALA A 70 -1.29 -10.10 -4.49
N GLY A 71 -1.20 -10.92 -3.47
CA GLY A 71 0.05 -11.42 -2.93
C GLY A 71 -0.03 -11.69 -1.43
N ILE A 72 1.06 -12.19 -0.87
CA ILE A 72 1.23 -12.32 0.58
C ILE A 72 1.48 -10.93 1.14
N ALA A 73 0.55 -10.43 1.95
CA ALA A 73 0.48 -9.02 2.34
C ALA A 73 1.17 -8.71 3.69
N VAL A 74 1.58 -9.73 4.44
CA VAL A 74 2.12 -9.59 5.80
C VAL A 74 3.46 -10.29 5.91
N PRO A 75 4.50 -9.63 6.46
CA PRO A 75 5.77 -10.29 6.79
C PRO A 75 5.54 -11.52 7.67
N PHE A 76 6.32 -12.56 7.45
CA PHE A 76 6.33 -13.81 8.24
C PHE A 76 5.00 -14.61 8.25
N ALA A 77 4.01 -14.24 7.45
CA ALA A 77 2.75 -14.98 7.35
C ALA A 77 2.87 -16.34 6.64
N ARG A 78 3.94 -16.52 5.88
CA ARG A 78 4.28 -17.72 5.11
C ARG A 78 5.80 -17.95 5.17
N PRO A 79 6.29 -19.16 4.83
CA PRO A 79 7.73 -19.38 4.63
C PRO A 79 8.34 -18.35 3.66
N ASP A 80 9.57 -17.92 3.95
CA ASP A 80 10.24 -16.86 3.20
C ASP A 80 10.35 -17.16 1.70
N ALA A 81 10.68 -18.41 1.35
CA ALA A 81 10.77 -18.84 -0.06
C ALA A 81 9.42 -18.73 -0.80
N ASP A 82 8.31 -19.08 -0.13
CA ASP A 82 6.97 -18.96 -0.70
C ASP A 82 6.58 -17.50 -0.87
N THR A 83 6.84 -16.67 0.14
CA THR A 83 6.57 -15.24 0.10
C THR A 83 7.32 -14.58 -1.07
N LEU A 84 8.60 -14.87 -1.20
CA LEU A 84 9.43 -14.33 -2.27
C LEU A 84 8.91 -14.81 -3.64
N ARG A 85 8.75 -16.12 -3.82
CA ARG A 85 8.32 -16.72 -5.08
C ARG A 85 6.93 -16.21 -5.51
N ILE A 86 5.94 -16.25 -4.62
CA ILE A 86 4.57 -15.88 -4.95
C ILE A 86 4.50 -14.39 -5.31
N ASN A 87 5.00 -13.51 -4.46
CA ASN A 87 4.87 -12.07 -4.69
C ASN A 87 5.59 -11.62 -5.96
N THR A 88 6.80 -12.10 -6.20
CA THR A 88 7.59 -11.64 -7.35
C THR A 88 7.08 -12.21 -8.67
N LEU A 89 6.78 -13.51 -8.71
CA LEU A 89 6.27 -14.13 -9.93
C LEU A 89 4.88 -13.59 -10.29
N LEU A 90 3.98 -13.48 -9.30
CA LEU A 90 2.63 -12.97 -9.53
C LEU A 90 2.65 -11.53 -10.08
N ALA A 91 3.51 -10.67 -9.54
CA ALA A 91 3.66 -9.30 -10.04
C ALA A 91 4.18 -9.28 -11.49
N TRP A 92 5.21 -10.07 -11.80
CA TRP A 92 5.73 -10.20 -13.16
C TRP A 92 4.63 -10.63 -14.14
N GLU A 93 3.90 -11.70 -13.80
CA GLU A 93 2.89 -12.30 -14.65
C GLU A 93 1.69 -11.36 -14.88
N VAL A 94 1.21 -10.70 -13.84
CA VAL A 94 0.07 -9.79 -13.94
C VAL A 94 0.44 -8.51 -14.71
N LEU A 95 1.60 -7.92 -14.45
CA LEU A 95 2.02 -6.69 -15.15
C LEU A 95 2.35 -6.97 -16.62
N SER A 96 2.98 -8.12 -16.91
CA SER A 96 3.22 -8.54 -18.30
C SER A 96 1.90 -8.79 -19.06
N ALA A 97 0.92 -9.44 -18.41
CA ALA A 97 -0.40 -9.61 -19.00
C ALA A 97 -1.12 -8.28 -19.24
N ALA A 98 -1.02 -7.32 -18.31
CA ALA A 98 -1.58 -5.99 -18.49
C ALA A 98 -1.03 -5.30 -19.74
N ILE A 99 0.28 -5.37 -19.97
CA ILE A 99 0.94 -4.83 -21.15
C ILE A 99 0.48 -5.56 -22.42
N THR A 100 0.50 -6.89 -22.41
CA THR A 100 0.15 -7.73 -23.57
C THR A 100 -1.30 -7.51 -24.01
N HIS A 101 -2.21 -7.33 -23.06
CA HIS A 101 -3.63 -7.09 -23.33
C HIS A 101 -3.99 -5.60 -23.51
N GLY A 102 -2.99 -4.71 -23.63
CA GLY A 102 -3.17 -3.32 -24.04
C GLY A 102 -3.72 -2.39 -22.96
N ALA A 103 -3.48 -2.69 -21.69
CA ALA A 103 -3.79 -1.74 -20.62
C ALA A 103 -2.95 -0.46 -20.79
N ARG A 104 -3.55 0.70 -20.55
CA ARG A 104 -2.88 2.00 -20.62
C ARG A 104 -2.08 2.31 -19.35
N SER A 105 -2.48 1.72 -18.23
CA SER A 105 -1.85 1.93 -16.93
C SER A 105 -1.91 0.67 -16.09
N ALA A 106 -0.82 0.38 -15.35
CA ALA A 106 -0.85 -0.62 -14.31
C ALA A 106 -0.06 -0.15 -13.08
N VAL A 107 -0.62 -0.37 -11.90
CA VAL A 107 0.02 -0.01 -10.64
C VAL A 107 0.08 -1.22 -9.72
N ALA A 108 1.26 -1.44 -9.11
CA ALA A 108 1.48 -2.53 -8.17
C ALA A 108 1.63 -2.02 -6.73
N ALA A 109 1.10 -2.78 -5.77
CA ALA A 109 1.33 -2.51 -4.36
C ALA A 109 2.71 -3.01 -3.93
N SER A 110 3.59 -2.08 -3.58
CA SER A 110 4.82 -2.29 -2.81
C SER A 110 4.54 -2.19 -1.29
N SER A 111 5.51 -1.78 -0.50
CA SER A 111 5.40 -1.62 0.95
C SER A 111 6.51 -0.72 1.47
N PRO A 112 6.31 0.06 2.55
CA PRO A 112 7.39 0.80 3.21
C PRO A 112 8.45 -0.10 3.85
N THR A 113 8.20 -1.40 4.01
CA THR A 113 9.21 -2.36 4.48
C THR A 113 10.44 -2.48 3.57
N VAL A 114 10.36 -1.95 2.35
CA VAL A 114 11.52 -1.84 1.44
C VAL A 114 12.62 -0.94 2.01
N TYR A 115 12.30 -0.01 2.89
CA TYR A 115 13.29 0.86 3.55
C TYR A 115 14.15 0.12 4.61
N GLY A 116 13.78 -1.10 4.99
CA GLY A 116 14.60 -1.95 5.85
C GLY A 116 14.53 -1.69 7.35
N TYR A 117 13.62 -0.84 7.82
CA TYR A 117 13.46 -0.59 9.25
C TYR A 117 13.10 -1.85 10.05
N ASN A 118 13.18 -1.78 11.38
CA ASN A 118 13.00 -2.89 12.32
C ASN A 118 14.18 -3.89 12.36
N THR A 119 15.38 -3.50 11.90
CA THR A 119 16.61 -4.20 12.30
C THR A 119 17.38 -3.36 13.32
N PRO A 120 18.12 -3.98 14.23
CA PRO A 120 18.93 -3.24 15.21
C PRO A 120 19.98 -2.30 14.59
N THR A 121 20.39 -2.58 13.35
CA THR A 121 21.44 -1.84 12.63
C THR A 121 20.88 -0.83 11.64
N TRP A 122 19.56 -0.81 11.39
CA TRP A 122 18.98 0.14 10.46
C TRP A 122 19.08 1.58 10.99
N THR A 123 19.62 2.45 10.17
CA THR A 123 19.75 3.87 10.49
C THR A 123 19.25 4.68 9.30
N PRO A 124 18.21 5.51 9.46
CA PRO A 124 17.74 6.35 8.36
C PRO A 124 18.79 7.40 8.00
N ARG A 125 18.98 7.64 6.72
CA ARG A 125 19.89 8.72 6.26
C ARG A 125 19.34 10.10 6.58
N TYR A 126 18.03 10.23 6.56
CA TYR A 126 17.26 11.43 6.89
C TYR A 126 15.81 11.08 7.21
N LEU A 127 15.09 12.00 7.83
CA LEU A 127 13.66 11.95 8.08
C LEU A 127 13.02 13.27 7.64
N PRO A 128 11.77 13.26 7.16
CA PRO A 128 10.93 12.08 6.93
C PRO A 128 11.43 11.23 5.74
N LEU A 129 11.10 9.93 5.76
CA LEU A 129 11.42 9.00 4.68
C LEU A 129 10.56 9.30 3.44
N ASP A 130 11.18 9.61 2.33
CA ASP A 130 10.54 9.77 1.02
C ASP A 130 10.96 8.66 0.04
N GLU A 131 10.52 8.76 -1.21
CA GLU A 131 10.78 7.73 -2.21
C GLU A 131 12.25 7.66 -2.65
N ASP A 132 13.05 8.71 -2.40
CA ASP A 132 14.49 8.78 -2.71
C ASP A 132 15.35 8.13 -1.61
N HIS A 133 14.78 7.81 -0.44
CA HIS A 133 15.52 7.11 0.60
C HIS A 133 15.90 5.70 0.13
N PRO A 134 17.12 5.21 0.47
CA PRO A 134 17.59 3.89 0.06
C PRO A 134 16.63 2.75 0.37
N VAL A 135 16.60 1.79 -0.55
CA VAL A 135 15.85 0.53 -0.45
C VAL A 135 16.80 -0.54 0.07
N GLU A 136 16.62 -0.96 1.34
CA GLU A 136 17.51 -1.87 2.07
C GLU A 136 16.71 -2.96 2.81
N PRO A 137 15.87 -3.74 2.11
CA PRO A 137 15.02 -4.74 2.76
C PRO A 137 15.86 -5.84 3.43
N TRP A 138 15.43 -6.31 4.62
CA TRP A 138 16.16 -7.31 5.39
C TRP A 138 15.44 -8.65 5.55
N HIS A 139 14.18 -8.77 5.11
CA HIS A 139 13.40 -10.00 5.16
C HIS A 139 12.70 -10.26 3.81
N ALA A 140 12.28 -11.51 3.59
CA ALA A 140 11.74 -11.97 2.29
C ALA A 140 10.55 -11.14 1.78
N TYR A 141 9.65 -10.70 2.66
CA TYR A 141 8.53 -9.85 2.26
C TYR A 141 9.02 -8.48 1.75
N GLY A 142 9.88 -7.79 2.50
CA GLY A 142 10.45 -6.50 2.06
C GLY A 142 11.23 -6.65 0.76
N LEU A 143 12.04 -7.71 0.64
CA LEU A 143 12.77 -8.04 -0.59
C LEU A 143 11.82 -8.30 -1.76
N SER A 144 10.73 -9.06 -1.54
CA SER A 144 9.74 -9.30 -2.60
C SER A 144 9.12 -8.00 -3.11
N LYS A 145 8.87 -7.03 -2.21
CA LYS A 145 8.32 -5.72 -2.58
C LYS A 145 9.35 -4.85 -3.33
N ALA A 146 10.61 -4.89 -2.93
CA ALA A 146 11.68 -4.24 -3.69
C ALA A 146 11.84 -4.84 -5.11
N ILE A 147 11.73 -6.16 -5.25
CA ILE A 147 11.76 -6.83 -6.56
C ILE A 147 10.54 -6.44 -7.40
N ILE A 148 9.35 -6.27 -6.80
CA ILE A 148 8.17 -5.75 -7.53
C ILE A 148 8.46 -4.36 -8.11
N GLU A 149 9.08 -3.46 -7.35
CA GLU A 149 9.45 -2.13 -7.84
C GLU A 149 10.49 -2.21 -8.99
N GLU A 150 11.48 -3.11 -8.89
CA GLU A 150 12.42 -3.35 -9.97
C GLU A 150 11.73 -3.99 -11.20
N THR A 151 10.76 -4.88 -10.99
CA THR A 151 9.93 -5.44 -12.08
C THR A 151 9.19 -4.34 -12.82
N VAL A 152 8.56 -3.42 -12.09
CA VAL A 152 7.88 -2.25 -12.67
C VAL A 152 8.88 -1.40 -13.49
N ARG A 153 10.05 -1.07 -12.93
CA ARG A 153 11.08 -0.32 -13.65
C ARG A 153 11.62 -1.06 -14.88
N CYS A 154 11.77 -2.37 -14.79
CA CYS A 154 12.23 -3.20 -15.90
C CYS A 154 11.22 -3.18 -17.05
N LEU A 155 9.96 -3.51 -16.78
CA LEU A 155 8.90 -3.55 -17.78
C LEU A 155 8.61 -2.17 -18.37
N ALA A 156 8.71 -1.11 -17.58
CA ALA A 156 8.52 0.28 -18.02
C ALA A 156 9.49 0.69 -19.15
N ARG A 157 10.72 0.15 -19.17
CA ARG A 157 11.72 0.47 -20.22
C ARG A 157 11.32 -0.06 -21.60
N THR A 158 10.48 -1.09 -21.65
CA THR A 158 10.11 -1.77 -22.91
C THR A 158 8.64 -1.60 -23.29
N SER A 159 7.85 -0.89 -22.46
CA SER A 159 6.39 -0.79 -22.60
C SER A 159 5.91 0.66 -22.62
N PRO A 160 6.22 1.44 -23.67
CA PRO A 160 5.89 2.88 -23.69
C PRO A 160 4.39 3.16 -23.75
N SER A 161 3.58 2.18 -24.15
CA SER A 161 2.11 2.32 -24.27
C SER A 161 1.35 2.03 -22.98
N CYS A 162 2.01 1.44 -21.97
CA CYS A 162 1.42 1.17 -20.65
C CYS A 162 2.26 1.88 -19.58
N VAL A 163 1.67 2.83 -18.89
CA VAL A 163 2.35 3.53 -17.78
C VAL A 163 2.33 2.63 -16.55
N LEU A 164 3.51 2.29 -16.07
CA LEU A 164 3.71 1.41 -14.92
C LEU A 164 4.18 2.21 -13.69
N SER A 165 3.64 1.89 -12.52
CA SER A 165 3.99 2.55 -11.26
C SER A 165 3.85 1.63 -10.05
N CYS A 166 4.37 2.09 -8.90
CA CYS A 166 4.22 1.42 -7.61
C CYS A 166 3.64 2.35 -6.56
N VAL A 167 2.96 1.79 -5.58
CA VAL A 167 2.57 2.48 -4.35
C VAL A 167 3.13 1.69 -3.16
N ARG A 168 3.72 2.39 -2.19
CA ARG A 168 4.11 1.89 -0.87
C ARG A 168 3.04 2.30 0.15
N PRO A 169 1.95 1.55 0.31
CA PRO A 169 0.94 1.90 1.31
C PRO A 169 1.50 1.66 2.71
N GLY A 170 1.26 2.59 3.61
CA GLY A 170 1.56 2.46 5.03
C GLY A 170 0.82 1.29 5.67
N TYR A 171 0.86 1.22 7.00
CA TYR A 171 0.03 0.26 7.70
C TYR A 171 -1.45 0.53 7.38
N VAL A 172 -2.04 -0.30 6.53
CA VAL A 172 -3.39 -0.10 6.01
C VAL A 172 -4.41 -0.35 7.13
N VAL A 173 -5.23 0.64 7.41
CA VAL A 173 -6.34 0.57 8.36
C VAL A 173 -7.65 0.51 7.59
N ALA A 174 -8.38 -0.60 7.74
CA ALA A 174 -9.68 -0.78 7.12
C ALA A 174 -10.76 0.01 7.89
N PRO A 175 -11.87 0.40 7.23
CA PRO A 175 -12.93 1.19 7.87
C PRO A 175 -13.45 0.58 9.18
N GLU A 176 -13.66 -0.73 9.22
CA GLU A 176 -14.12 -1.47 10.39
C GLU A 176 -13.16 -1.44 11.59
N GLU A 177 -11.88 -1.21 11.34
CA GLU A 177 -10.86 -1.15 12.40
C GLU A 177 -10.92 0.16 13.19
N TRP A 178 -11.39 1.24 12.57
CA TRP A 178 -11.68 2.48 13.28
C TRP A 178 -12.86 2.32 14.26
N GLU A 179 -13.76 1.40 13.97
CA GLU A 179 -14.93 1.06 14.78
C GLU A 179 -14.63 0.02 15.87
N GLY A 180 -13.36 -0.42 15.98
CA GLY A 180 -12.89 -1.31 17.03
C GLY A 180 -12.69 -2.77 16.60
N ALA A 181 -12.82 -3.09 15.31
CA ALA A 181 -12.41 -4.41 14.82
C ALA A 181 -10.88 -4.58 14.98
N PRO A 182 -10.39 -5.80 15.24
CA PRO A 182 -8.97 -6.06 15.35
C PRO A 182 -8.27 -5.87 14.00
N THR A 183 -7.08 -5.26 14.05
CA THR A 183 -6.20 -5.13 12.88
C THR A 183 -5.61 -6.50 12.48
N GLN A 184 -4.89 -6.54 11.37
CA GLN A 184 -4.21 -7.76 10.92
C GLN A 184 -3.19 -8.34 11.93
N GLN A 185 -2.78 -7.56 12.93
CA GLN A 185 -1.89 -7.98 14.02
C GLN A 185 -2.66 -8.37 15.30
N GLY A 186 -3.99 -8.37 15.27
CA GLY A 186 -4.84 -8.76 16.39
C GLY A 186 -5.13 -7.65 17.41
N HIS A 187 -4.48 -6.49 17.31
CA HIS A 187 -4.72 -5.34 18.19
C HIS A 187 -5.75 -4.40 17.58
N THR A 188 -6.53 -3.71 18.40
CA THR A 188 -7.38 -2.60 17.97
C THR A 188 -6.56 -1.32 17.74
N MET A 189 -7.11 -0.38 17.01
CA MET A 189 -6.48 0.93 16.83
C MET A 189 -6.34 1.70 18.15
N SER A 190 -7.29 1.54 19.07
CA SER A 190 -7.21 2.12 20.41
C SER A 190 -6.05 1.57 21.23
N GLU A 191 -5.80 0.27 21.18
CA GLU A 191 -4.65 -0.36 21.84
C GLU A 191 -3.32 0.14 21.24
N ARG A 192 -3.23 0.25 19.91
CA ARG A 192 -2.03 0.79 19.25
C ARG A 192 -1.71 2.23 19.60
N LEU A 193 -2.71 3.04 19.88
CA LEU A 193 -2.53 4.43 20.31
C LEU A 193 -2.17 4.56 21.79
N ARG A 194 -2.64 3.63 22.65
CA ARG A 194 -2.28 3.61 24.08
C ARG A 194 -0.90 3.01 24.35
N ASP A 195 -0.49 2.03 23.52
CA ASP A 195 0.85 1.42 23.61
C ASP A 195 1.67 1.77 22.38
N PRO A 196 2.57 2.76 22.47
CA PRO A 196 3.42 3.18 21.36
C PRO A 196 4.28 2.05 20.78
N ALA A 197 4.62 1.01 21.55
CA ALA A 197 5.39 -0.13 21.05
C ALA A 197 4.67 -0.87 19.91
N LEU A 198 3.33 -0.93 19.95
CA LEU A 198 2.51 -1.55 18.91
C LEU A 198 2.52 -0.74 17.60
N ALA A 199 2.68 0.58 17.66
CA ALA A 199 2.76 1.45 16.49
C ALA A 199 4.21 1.60 15.99
N ALA A 200 5.19 1.51 16.89
CA ALA A 200 6.61 1.65 16.57
C ALA A 200 7.10 0.62 15.54
N VAL A 201 6.53 -0.59 15.51
CA VAL A 201 6.87 -1.63 14.51
C VAL A 201 6.63 -1.18 13.07
N SER A 202 5.82 -0.14 12.86
CA SER A 202 5.59 0.49 11.57
C SER A 202 6.16 1.91 11.51
N LEU A 203 7.08 2.29 12.40
CA LEU A 203 7.56 3.67 12.55
C LEU A 203 6.40 4.67 12.68
N PHE A 204 5.36 4.29 13.40
CA PHE A 204 4.14 5.11 13.60
C PHE A 204 3.42 5.49 12.30
N ASN A 205 3.73 4.84 11.17
CA ASN A 205 3.01 5.11 9.94
C ASN A 205 1.70 4.31 9.86
N TYR A 206 0.76 4.85 9.13
CA TYR A 206 -0.48 4.21 8.73
C TYR A 206 -1.08 4.91 7.52
N VAL A 207 -2.10 4.31 6.93
CA VAL A 207 -2.98 4.95 5.95
C VAL A 207 -4.38 4.34 6.05
N ASP A 208 -5.41 5.16 5.99
CA ASP A 208 -6.77 4.66 5.81
C ASP A 208 -6.91 3.99 4.43
N ALA A 209 -7.52 2.81 4.39
CA ALA A 209 -7.67 2.05 3.15
C ALA A 209 -8.42 2.82 2.05
N ARG A 210 -9.33 3.72 2.41
CA ARG A 210 -10.08 4.58 1.47
C ARG A 210 -9.21 5.69 0.88
N ASP A 211 -8.29 6.28 1.69
CA ASP A 211 -7.34 7.29 1.20
C ASP A 211 -6.29 6.62 0.30
N ALA A 212 -5.79 5.45 0.67
CA ALA A 212 -4.93 4.67 -0.20
C ALA A 212 -5.64 4.30 -1.52
N ALA A 213 -6.90 3.87 -1.46
CA ALA A 213 -7.71 3.57 -2.63
C ALA A 213 -7.85 4.78 -3.57
N GLU A 214 -8.00 5.98 -3.02
CA GLU A 214 -8.02 7.21 -3.81
C GLU A 214 -6.71 7.41 -4.58
N LEU A 215 -5.54 7.16 -3.97
CA LEU A 215 -4.27 7.27 -4.68
C LEU A 215 -4.18 6.26 -5.83
N PHE A 216 -4.55 4.99 -5.61
CA PHE A 216 -4.57 3.99 -6.67
C PHE A 216 -5.49 4.41 -7.83
N ALA A 217 -6.67 4.97 -7.53
CA ALA A 217 -7.59 5.49 -8.54
C ALA A 217 -6.98 6.67 -9.31
N LEU A 218 -6.40 7.65 -8.62
CA LEU A 218 -5.75 8.82 -9.25
C LEU A 218 -4.62 8.39 -10.20
N ILE A 219 -3.83 7.39 -9.82
CA ILE A 219 -2.75 6.84 -10.65
C ILE A 219 -3.29 6.30 -11.97
N VAL A 220 -4.30 5.44 -11.93
CA VAL A 220 -4.83 4.81 -13.15
C VAL A 220 -5.67 5.76 -14.00
N GLU A 221 -6.24 6.80 -13.42
CA GLU A 221 -6.99 7.84 -14.11
C GLU A 221 -6.09 8.88 -14.79
N ASN A 222 -4.87 9.08 -14.30
CA ASN A 222 -3.97 10.16 -14.75
C ASN A 222 -2.60 9.62 -15.20
N PRO A 223 -2.51 8.60 -16.08
CA PRO A 223 -1.24 8.03 -16.50
C PRO A 223 -0.32 9.08 -17.14
N ASP A 224 -0.87 10.06 -17.85
CA ASP A 224 -0.10 11.10 -18.55
C ASP A 224 0.62 12.07 -17.60
N ARG A 225 0.30 12.07 -16.30
CA ARG A 225 0.97 12.86 -15.26
C ARG A 225 2.15 12.13 -14.64
N LEU A 226 2.33 10.85 -14.93
CA LEU A 226 3.30 9.99 -14.28
C LEU A 226 4.57 9.82 -15.12
N THR A 227 5.69 9.71 -14.43
CA THR A 227 6.92 9.18 -15.02
C THR A 227 6.87 7.64 -15.00
N GLN A 228 7.32 6.99 -16.07
CA GLN A 228 7.41 5.55 -16.15
C GLN A 228 8.25 4.97 -15.00
N GLY A 229 7.70 3.97 -14.31
CA GLY A 229 8.35 3.32 -13.18
C GLY A 229 8.29 4.09 -11.87
N GLN A 230 7.48 5.16 -11.80
CA GLN A 230 7.37 6.02 -10.62
C GLN A 230 6.79 5.27 -9.42
N THR A 231 7.35 5.55 -8.25
CA THR A 231 6.87 5.01 -6.96
C THR A 231 6.30 6.14 -6.10
N PHE A 232 5.29 5.82 -5.30
CA PHE A 232 4.64 6.77 -4.37
C PHE A 232 4.51 6.16 -2.99
N ASN A 233 4.86 6.90 -1.95
CA ASN A 233 4.43 6.61 -0.59
C ASN A 233 2.96 7.02 -0.40
N ALA A 234 2.18 6.15 0.24
CA ALA A 234 0.79 6.41 0.63
C ALA A 234 0.66 6.33 2.15
N MET A 235 0.81 7.47 2.82
CA MET A 235 0.80 7.57 4.29
C MET A 235 -0.21 8.61 4.73
N ALA A 236 -0.77 8.42 5.93
CA ALA A 236 -1.53 9.47 6.61
C ALA A 236 -0.65 10.70 6.87
N PRO A 237 -1.25 11.90 6.98
CA PRO A 237 -0.50 13.14 7.16
C PRO A 237 0.09 13.28 8.57
N ASP A 238 -0.38 12.47 9.52
CA ASP A 238 0.04 12.46 10.91
C ASP A 238 0.54 11.08 11.35
N PRO A 239 1.33 10.98 12.41
CA PRO A 239 1.75 9.71 12.96
C PRO A 239 0.61 9.03 13.76
N LEU A 240 0.65 7.71 13.83
CA LEU A 240 -0.22 6.91 14.70
C LEU A 240 0.30 6.98 16.16
N SER A 241 0.23 8.16 16.73
CA SER A 241 0.69 8.43 18.09
C SER A 241 0.03 9.69 18.64
N PRO A 242 -0.42 9.68 19.90
CA PRO A 242 -0.85 10.89 20.60
C PRO A 242 0.35 11.75 21.03
N GLY A 243 1.50 11.13 21.29
CA GLY A 243 2.72 11.82 21.70
C GLY A 243 3.63 12.24 20.54
N PRO A 244 4.65 13.07 20.83
CA PRO A 244 5.58 13.59 19.83
C PRO A 244 6.51 12.49 19.31
N VAL A 245 6.49 12.26 18.00
CA VAL A 245 7.21 11.14 17.37
C VAL A 245 8.73 11.37 17.33
N ASP A 246 9.19 12.60 17.26
CA ASP A 246 10.62 12.93 17.38
C ASP A 246 11.23 12.44 18.70
N THR A 247 10.42 12.37 19.77
CA THR A 247 10.81 11.84 21.10
C THR A 247 10.57 10.33 21.20
N LEU A 248 9.44 9.83 20.70
CA LEU A 248 9.07 8.41 20.80
C LEU A 248 9.89 7.51 19.88
N LEU A 249 10.19 7.99 18.68
CA LEU A 249 10.90 7.18 17.68
C LEU A 249 12.27 6.68 18.18
N PRO A 250 13.14 7.52 18.79
CA PRO A 250 14.41 7.05 19.35
C PRO A 250 14.28 6.09 20.54
N GLN A 251 13.17 6.11 21.26
CA GLN A 251 12.96 5.17 22.37
C GLN A 251 12.74 3.74 21.88
N HIS A 252 12.10 3.58 20.72
CA HIS A 252 11.83 2.28 20.09
C HIS A 252 12.85 1.92 19.02
N HIS A 253 13.46 2.91 18.38
CA HIS A 253 14.47 2.79 17.33
C HIS A 253 15.68 3.68 17.65
N PRO A 254 16.58 3.28 18.55
CA PRO A 254 17.68 4.15 19.05
C PRO A 254 18.58 4.73 17.96
N THR A 255 18.71 4.03 16.84
CA THR A 255 19.51 4.48 15.68
C THR A 255 18.94 5.73 14.99
N THR A 256 17.71 6.11 15.29
CA THR A 256 17.06 7.32 14.75
C THR A 256 17.35 8.59 15.56
N ALA A 257 18.06 8.48 16.69
CA ALA A 257 18.30 9.60 17.61
C ALA A 257 18.94 10.84 16.95
N ALA A 258 19.74 10.63 15.93
CA ALA A 258 20.39 11.74 15.21
C ALA A 258 19.46 12.40 14.17
N THR A 259 18.47 11.69 13.63
CA THR A 259 17.60 12.16 12.54
C THR A 259 16.19 12.54 13.02
N ALA A 260 15.69 11.94 14.11
CA ALA A 260 14.35 12.21 14.64
C ALA A 260 14.09 13.69 14.96
N PRO A 261 15.07 14.48 15.47
CA PRO A 261 14.87 15.92 15.73
C PRO A 261 14.57 16.76 14.49
N ALA A 262 14.75 16.22 13.27
CA ALA A 262 14.38 16.91 12.04
C ALA A 262 12.86 16.85 11.76
N LEU A 263 12.12 15.98 12.46
CA LEU A 263 10.66 15.92 12.34
C LEU A 263 10.04 17.12 13.08
N ALA A 264 9.23 17.89 12.37
CA ALA A 264 8.43 18.94 13.00
C ALA A 264 7.34 18.33 13.89
N ASP A 265 6.81 19.11 14.83
CA ASP A 265 5.72 18.65 15.69
C ASP A 265 4.51 18.16 14.88
N GLY A 266 4.05 16.98 15.22
CA GLY A 266 2.94 16.31 14.51
C GLY A 266 3.29 15.76 13.11
N GLN A 267 4.53 15.88 12.66
CA GLN A 267 4.94 15.38 11.35
C GLN A 267 5.05 13.85 11.35
N ALA A 268 4.53 13.21 10.28
CA ALA A 268 4.72 11.79 10.04
C ALA A 268 6.18 11.45 9.72
N VAL A 269 6.62 10.25 10.10
CA VAL A 269 7.99 9.73 9.82
C VAL A 269 8.21 9.50 8.33
N PHE A 270 7.16 9.40 7.55
CA PHE A 270 7.21 9.22 6.09
C PHE A 270 6.59 10.42 5.38
N SER A 271 7.10 10.72 4.21
CA SER A 271 6.57 11.76 3.33
C SER A 271 5.78 11.15 2.18
N SER A 272 4.60 11.68 1.93
CA SER A 272 3.80 11.44 0.70
C SER A 272 3.76 12.68 -0.20
N GLN A 273 4.77 13.56 -0.08
CA GLN A 273 4.81 14.82 -0.83
C GLN A 273 4.84 14.60 -2.34
N ASN A 274 5.46 13.51 -2.81
CA ASN A 274 5.49 13.16 -4.23
C ASN A 274 4.06 12.90 -4.78
N ALA A 275 3.26 12.07 -4.09
CA ALA A 275 1.87 11.83 -4.47
C ALA A 275 1.01 13.11 -4.45
N ARG A 276 1.23 13.98 -3.46
CA ARG A 276 0.56 15.28 -3.38
C ARG A 276 0.93 16.19 -4.55
N THR A 277 2.21 16.30 -4.86
CA THR A 277 2.70 17.20 -5.93
C THR A 277 2.29 16.73 -7.32
N VAL A 278 2.42 15.43 -7.60
CA VAL A 278 2.17 14.87 -8.94
C VAL A 278 0.69 14.69 -9.20
N LEU A 279 -0.07 14.17 -8.24
CA LEU A 279 -1.45 13.75 -8.42
C LEU A 279 -2.47 14.61 -7.67
N GLY A 280 -2.03 15.51 -6.78
CA GLY A 280 -2.94 16.25 -5.91
C GLY A 280 -3.57 15.38 -4.83
N TRP A 281 -2.97 14.22 -4.51
CA TRP A 281 -3.48 13.33 -3.50
C TRP A 281 -3.37 13.94 -2.10
N ASP A 282 -4.48 13.98 -1.37
CA ASP A 282 -4.55 14.60 -0.04
C ASP A 282 -5.29 13.66 0.93
N PRO A 283 -4.56 12.80 1.67
CA PRO A 283 -5.17 11.89 2.62
C PRO A 283 -5.80 12.68 3.79
N ARG A 284 -7.05 12.37 4.12
CA ARG A 284 -7.85 13.14 5.09
C ARG A 284 -8.31 12.33 6.29
N ARG A 285 -8.25 10.99 6.19
CA ARG A 285 -8.74 10.09 7.22
C ARG A 285 -7.60 9.75 8.16
N THR A 286 -7.61 10.45 9.28
CA THR A 286 -6.62 10.24 10.36
C THR A 286 -7.29 9.62 11.58
N TRP A 287 -6.51 9.04 12.47
CA TRP A 287 -7.05 8.53 13.73
C TRP A 287 -7.80 9.63 14.51
N ARG A 288 -7.37 10.90 14.35
CA ARG A 288 -8.02 12.05 14.98
C ARG A 288 -9.40 12.34 14.38
N THR A 289 -9.62 12.00 13.12
CA THR A 289 -10.91 12.24 12.43
C THR A 289 -11.81 11.01 12.40
N GLN A 290 -11.25 9.81 12.50
CA GLN A 290 -11.99 8.56 12.37
C GLN A 290 -12.43 7.97 13.72
N MET A 291 -11.66 8.18 14.78
CA MET A 291 -12.02 7.68 16.10
C MET A 291 -13.02 8.62 16.82
N SER A 292 -13.91 8.04 17.61
CA SER A 292 -14.89 8.83 18.39
C SER A 292 -14.21 9.76 19.40
N ALA A 293 -14.86 10.88 19.73
CA ALA A 293 -14.36 11.83 20.73
C ALA A 293 -14.09 11.18 22.08
N GLN A 294 -14.95 10.22 22.48
CA GLN A 294 -14.79 9.49 23.74
C GLN A 294 -13.50 8.66 23.75
N VAL A 295 -13.24 7.91 22.68
CA VAL A 295 -12.03 7.07 22.58
C VAL A 295 -10.78 7.94 22.58
N ARG A 296 -10.78 9.08 21.87
CA ARG A 296 -9.66 10.02 21.88
C ARG A 296 -9.39 10.58 23.27
N ALA A 297 -10.43 11.00 23.99
CA ALA A 297 -10.30 11.51 25.36
C ALA A 297 -9.76 10.46 26.36
N ASP A 298 -9.95 9.16 26.07
CA ASP A 298 -9.42 8.06 26.88
C ASP A 298 -7.97 7.69 26.51
N ILE A 299 -7.50 8.10 25.35
CA ILE A 299 -6.10 7.95 24.89
C ILE A 299 -5.22 9.07 25.46
N ASP A 300 -5.77 10.28 25.60
CA ASP A 300 -5.06 11.47 26.09
C ASP A 300 -4.90 11.49 27.64
N LYS A 301 -5.45 10.50 28.37
CA LYS A 301 -5.30 10.32 29.84
C LYS A 301 -4.12 9.40 30.18
#